data_397359328afe57108e433e3253716cea
#
_entry.id   397359328afe57108e433e3253716cea
#
_cell.length_a   1.000
_cell.length_b   1.000
_cell.length_c   1.000
_cell.angle_alpha   90.00
_cell.angle_beta   90.00
_cell.angle_gamma   90.00
#
_symmetry.space_group_name_H-M   'P 1'
#
loop_
_entity.id
_entity.type
_entity.pdbx_description
1 polymer ?
#
loop_
_entity_poly.entity_id
_entity_poly.type
_entity_poly.pdbx_seq_one_letter_code
_entity_poly.pdbx_strand_id
1 'polypeptide(L)'
;MKIYEGSILTCDSQDRVCRYLVEDGSRIVYVGDELPAKFASGSRVKLGDRALIPAFGDSHIHFASFATFHAGLNVSDAKSNAEILEMIRSFVPTCADKMVIAFGASPHSVAERKFVTRQELDGVCPDKPLFMIKYDGHTCVVNTKLLDILKEKVQHLRGYHGDTGEMNQEAFFAFSDYVSSSVPPVKLIRNMQLAADHLASKGIGMIHSVSGVGYTMDLDVDMENWFARGLGNGLQMRVYFQTMDVQKAKRRRLPRIGGCFDAALDGCFGSADAALLQPYEAPTTLASCITPTSRWPNSAKRPTGSVCRLRSMPLAMPLSIRPHGR
;
A
#
# COMPACT_ATOMS: atom_id res chain seq x y z
N MET A 1 5.30 -25.36 -23.89
CA MET A 1 3.86 -25.18 -24.13
C MET A 1 3.07 -25.92 -23.06
N LYS A 2 2.14 -25.23 -22.39
CA LYS A 2 1.23 -25.80 -21.38
C LYS A 2 -0.21 -25.60 -21.82
N ILE A 3 -1.05 -26.59 -21.55
CA ILE A 3 -2.48 -26.61 -21.88
C ILE A 3 -3.25 -26.67 -20.57
N TYR A 4 -3.97 -25.63 -20.24
CA TYR A 4 -4.91 -25.61 -19.11
C TYR A 4 -6.27 -26.10 -19.59
N GLU A 5 -6.85 -27.08 -18.91
CA GLU A 5 -8.16 -27.66 -19.25
C GLU A 5 -9.10 -27.56 -18.04
N GLY A 6 -10.24 -26.91 -18.23
CA GLY A 6 -11.27 -26.68 -17.21
C GLY A 6 -12.02 -25.39 -17.45
N SER A 7 -12.51 -24.75 -16.41
CA SER A 7 -13.21 -23.47 -16.53
C SER A 7 -12.21 -22.31 -16.69
N ILE A 8 -12.17 -21.71 -17.88
CA ILE A 8 -11.33 -20.56 -18.20
C ILE A 8 -12.23 -19.34 -18.37
N LEU A 9 -12.23 -18.44 -17.39
CA LEU A 9 -12.96 -17.18 -17.46
C LEU A 9 -12.07 -16.15 -18.15
N THR A 10 -12.48 -15.68 -19.33
CA THR A 10 -11.63 -14.79 -20.14
C THR A 10 -11.65 -13.34 -19.65
N CYS A 11 -12.73 -12.92 -18.97
CA CYS A 11 -12.99 -11.53 -18.59
C CYS A 11 -12.81 -10.55 -19.77
N ASP A 12 -13.11 -11.01 -20.97
CA ASP A 12 -13.16 -10.17 -22.17
C ASP A 12 -14.52 -9.45 -22.27
N SER A 13 -14.71 -8.65 -23.31
CA SER A 13 -15.95 -7.89 -23.50
C SER A 13 -17.23 -8.75 -23.68
N GLN A 14 -17.07 -10.06 -23.83
CA GLN A 14 -18.16 -11.03 -23.98
C GLN A 14 -18.30 -11.95 -22.76
N ASP A 15 -17.46 -11.79 -21.74
CA ASP A 15 -17.41 -12.62 -20.54
C ASP A 15 -17.43 -14.12 -20.82
N ARG A 16 -16.70 -14.56 -21.86
CA ARG A 16 -16.69 -15.95 -22.29
C ARG A 16 -16.09 -16.85 -21.23
N VAL A 17 -16.67 -18.02 -21.07
CA VAL A 17 -16.10 -19.14 -20.32
C VAL A 17 -15.68 -20.20 -21.33
N CYS A 18 -14.39 -20.47 -21.43
CA CYS A 18 -13.80 -21.42 -22.36
C CYS A 18 -13.25 -22.66 -21.65
N ARG A 19 -13.05 -23.74 -22.39
CA ARG A 19 -12.53 -25.00 -21.82
C ARG A 19 -11.01 -25.11 -21.86
N TYR A 20 -10.34 -24.51 -22.83
CA TYR A 20 -8.89 -24.63 -23.01
C TYR A 20 -8.21 -23.29 -23.09
N LEU A 21 -7.06 -23.18 -22.41
CA LEU A 21 -6.08 -22.11 -22.61
C LEU A 21 -4.73 -22.75 -22.89
N VAL A 22 -4.04 -22.28 -23.93
CA VAL A 22 -2.68 -22.72 -24.25
C VAL A 22 -1.70 -21.57 -24.02
N GLU A 23 -0.69 -21.85 -23.21
CA GLU A 23 0.44 -20.95 -22.92
C GLU A 23 1.69 -21.50 -23.60
N ASP A 24 2.40 -20.62 -24.33
CA ASP A 24 3.71 -20.91 -24.90
C ASP A 24 4.63 -19.70 -24.75
N GLY A 25 5.83 -19.93 -24.17
CA GLY A 25 6.80 -18.87 -23.94
C GLY A 25 6.26 -17.69 -23.12
N SER A 26 5.50 -17.98 -22.06
CA SER A 26 4.84 -16.97 -21.19
C SER A 26 3.81 -16.09 -21.90
N ARG A 27 3.24 -16.58 -23.01
CA ARG A 27 2.17 -15.92 -23.76
C ARG A 27 0.98 -16.86 -23.93
N ILE A 28 -0.22 -16.32 -23.81
CA ILE A 28 -1.44 -17.02 -24.20
C ILE A 28 -1.49 -17.04 -25.73
N VAL A 29 -1.43 -18.23 -26.31
CA VAL A 29 -1.43 -18.43 -27.77
C VAL A 29 -2.78 -18.96 -28.29
N TYR A 30 -3.64 -19.42 -27.38
CA TYR A 30 -4.98 -19.90 -27.70
C TYR A 30 -5.90 -19.88 -26.47
N VAL A 31 -7.16 -19.54 -26.67
CA VAL A 31 -8.26 -19.72 -25.72
C VAL A 31 -9.52 -20.15 -26.51
N GLY A 32 -10.20 -21.22 -26.08
CA GLY A 32 -11.42 -21.70 -26.73
C GLY A 32 -11.95 -23.00 -26.16
N ASP A 33 -13.04 -23.53 -26.76
CA ASP A 33 -13.75 -24.71 -26.27
C ASP A 33 -13.21 -26.02 -26.88
N GLU A 34 -12.58 -25.96 -28.04
CA GLU A 34 -11.96 -27.08 -28.71
C GLU A 34 -10.45 -26.90 -28.77
N LEU A 35 -9.68 -27.95 -28.48
CA LEU A 35 -8.22 -27.88 -28.55
C LEU A 35 -7.74 -28.18 -29.99
N PRO A 36 -7.14 -27.19 -30.69
CA PRO A 36 -6.58 -27.42 -32.00
C PRO A 36 -5.48 -28.49 -32.00
N ALA A 37 -5.47 -29.37 -33.04
CA ALA A 37 -4.54 -30.49 -33.16
C ALA A 37 -3.06 -30.07 -33.06
N LYS A 38 -2.71 -28.87 -33.52
CA LYS A 38 -1.34 -28.30 -33.42
C LYS A 38 -0.82 -28.11 -31.98
N PHE A 39 -1.71 -28.11 -30.99
CA PHE A 39 -1.35 -27.97 -29.58
C PHE A 39 -1.41 -29.28 -28.80
N ALA A 40 -1.83 -30.41 -29.45
CA ALA A 40 -2.11 -31.68 -28.78
C ALA A 40 -0.92 -32.24 -27.98
N SER A 41 0.33 -31.92 -28.37
CA SER A 41 1.56 -32.39 -27.72
C SER A 41 1.98 -31.59 -26.47
N GLY A 42 1.28 -30.54 -26.11
CA GLY A 42 1.57 -29.73 -24.92
C GLY A 42 1.30 -30.48 -23.62
N SER A 43 2.03 -30.13 -22.56
CA SER A 43 1.77 -30.68 -21.21
C SER A 43 0.43 -30.19 -20.69
N ARG A 44 -0.41 -31.10 -20.16
CA ARG A 44 -1.76 -30.76 -19.69
C ARG A 44 -1.79 -30.47 -18.21
N VAL A 45 -2.51 -29.41 -17.84
CA VAL A 45 -2.85 -29.03 -16.46
C VAL A 45 -4.36 -29.06 -16.34
N LYS A 46 -4.91 -30.10 -15.69
CA LYS A 46 -6.35 -30.18 -15.40
C LYS A 46 -6.68 -29.31 -14.20
N LEU A 47 -7.65 -28.42 -14.35
CA LEU A 47 -8.05 -27.48 -13.28
C LEU A 47 -8.97 -28.16 -12.24
N GLY A 48 -9.68 -29.23 -12.60
CA GLY A 48 -10.70 -29.85 -11.74
C GLY A 48 -11.81 -28.85 -11.42
N ASP A 49 -12.14 -28.69 -10.15
CA ASP A 49 -13.16 -27.76 -9.67
C ASP A 49 -12.69 -26.29 -9.59
N ARG A 50 -11.45 -26.02 -10.00
CA ARG A 50 -10.88 -24.66 -10.02
C ARG A 50 -11.14 -23.98 -11.35
N ALA A 51 -11.23 -22.66 -11.31
CA ALA A 51 -11.27 -21.83 -12.51
C ALA A 51 -9.92 -21.11 -12.70
N LEU A 52 -9.56 -20.88 -13.98
CA LEU A 52 -8.47 -19.99 -14.36
C LEU A 52 -9.05 -18.64 -14.74
N ILE A 53 -8.53 -17.58 -14.12
CA ILE A 53 -8.94 -16.20 -14.37
C ILE A 53 -7.71 -15.35 -14.67
N PRO A 54 -7.85 -14.18 -15.32
CA PRO A 54 -6.78 -13.20 -15.38
C PRO A 54 -6.30 -12.80 -14.00
N ALA A 55 -5.00 -12.55 -13.84
CA ALA A 55 -4.47 -12.05 -12.59
C ALA A 55 -5.05 -10.65 -12.27
N PHE A 56 -5.22 -10.36 -10.99
CA PHE A 56 -5.69 -9.06 -10.53
C PHE A 56 -4.64 -7.97 -10.76
N GLY A 57 -5.12 -6.75 -11.00
CA GLY A 57 -4.29 -5.55 -11.02
C GLY A 57 -4.64 -4.63 -9.88
N ASP A 58 -3.67 -4.33 -9.00
CA ASP A 58 -3.82 -3.28 -8.01
C ASP A 58 -3.41 -1.95 -8.61
N SER A 59 -4.39 -1.07 -8.80
CA SER A 59 -4.17 0.23 -9.46
C SER A 59 -3.59 1.29 -8.53
N HIS A 60 -3.44 1.01 -7.22
CA HIS A 60 -2.92 1.95 -6.25
C HIS A 60 -2.37 1.26 -5.00
N ILE A 61 -1.06 1.24 -4.85
CA ILE A 61 -0.36 0.74 -3.67
C ILE A 61 0.86 1.62 -3.37
N HIS A 62 1.17 1.84 -2.10
CA HIS A 62 2.45 2.40 -1.65
C HIS A 62 3.42 1.23 -1.39
N PHE A 63 4.01 0.70 -2.48
CA PHE A 63 4.69 -0.61 -2.43
C PHE A 63 5.90 -0.63 -1.50
N ALA A 64 6.74 0.41 -1.48
CA ALA A 64 7.89 0.47 -0.58
C ALA A 64 7.46 0.50 0.90
N SER A 65 6.42 1.27 1.22
CA SER A 65 5.84 1.30 2.57
C SER A 65 5.20 -0.04 2.92
N PHE A 66 4.42 -0.62 2.01
CA PHE A 66 3.86 -1.97 2.19
C PHE A 66 4.96 -3.00 2.45
N ALA A 67 6.03 -3.01 1.66
CA ALA A 67 7.16 -3.92 1.82
C ALA A 67 7.86 -3.73 3.19
N THR A 68 7.99 -2.49 3.65
CA THR A 68 8.59 -2.18 4.95
C THR A 68 7.73 -2.71 6.10
N PHE A 69 6.42 -2.46 6.06
CA PHE A 69 5.51 -2.84 7.15
C PHE A 69 5.16 -4.31 7.11
N HIS A 70 4.96 -4.89 5.93
CA HIS A 70 4.67 -6.32 5.75
C HIS A 70 5.80 -7.24 6.25
N ALA A 71 7.04 -6.75 6.23
CA ALA A 71 8.20 -7.49 6.79
C ALA A 71 8.24 -7.47 8.34
N GLY A 72 7.39 -6.68 9.00
CA GLY A 72 7.22 -6.61 10.44
C GLY A 72 6.20 -7.63 10.97
N LEU A 73 5.79 -7.42 12.21
CA LEU A 73 4.76 -8.23 12.86
C LEU A 73 3.36 -7.84 12.35
N ASN A 74 2.62 -8.77 11.77
CA ASN A 74 1.23 -8.54 11.41
C ASN A 74 0.32 -8.83 12.61
N VAL A 75 -0.43 -7.81 13.07
CA VAL A 75 -1.39 -7.91 14.19
C VAL A 75 -2.85 -7.76 13.76
N SER A 76 -3.15 -7.81 12.46
CA SER A 76 -4.49 -7.55 11.92
C SER A 76 -5.56 -8.56 12.35
N ASP A 77 -5.16 -9.78 12.69
CA ASP A 77 -6.09 -10.85 13.11
C ASP A 77 -6.44 -10.81 14.60
N ALA A 78 -5.73 -10.00 15.40
CA ALA A 78 -5.98 -9.85 16.83
C ALA A 78 -7.39 -9.30 17.11
N LYS A 79 -8.04 -9.87 18.12
CA LYS A 79 -9.42 -9.51 18.53
C LYS A 79 -9.46 -8.66 19.78
N SER A 80 -8.32 -8.49 20.47
CA SER A 80 -8.19 -7.67 21.67
C SER A 80 -6.80 -7.01 21.74
N ASN A 81 -6.70 -5.94 22.52
CA ASN A 81 -5.43 -5.31 22.84
C ASN A 81 -4.47 -6.27 23.60
N ALA A 82 -5.04 -7.15 24.42
CA ALA A 82 -4.26 -8.17 25.11
C ALA A 82 -3.57 -9.13 24.14
N GLU A 83 -4.27 -9.56 23.08
CA GLU A 83 -3.69 -10.39 22.02
C GLU A 83 -2.59 -9.65 21.26
N ILE A 84 -2.79 -8.36 20.92
CA ILE A 84 -1.77 -7.52 20.27
C ILE A 84 -0.51 -7.47 21.12
N LEU A 85 -0.65 -7.20 22.42
CA LEU A 85 0.48 -7.11 23.34
C LEU A 85 1.22 -8.45 23.50
N GLU A 86 0.50 -9.56 23.52
CA GLU A 86 1.11 -10.89 23.59
C GLU A 86 1.86 -11.25 22.30
N MET A 87 1.28 -10.91 21.13
CA MET A 87 1.97 -11.08 19.84
C MET A 87 3.28 -10.28 19.81
N ILE A 88 3.26 -9.02 20.26
CA ILE A 88 4.45 -8.17 20.35
C ILE A 88 5.47 -8.77 21.33
N ARG A 89 5.05 -9.18 22.53
CA ARG A 89 5.92 -9.80 23.54
C ARG A 89 6.64 -11.03 23.00
N SER A 90 5.91 -11.88 22.28
CA SER A 90 6.47 -13.09 21.66
C SER A 90 7.40 -12.78 20.50
N PHE A 91 7.16 -11.69 19.75
CA PHE A 91 7.97 -11.30 18.60
C PHE A 91 9.28 -10.60 18.99
N VAL A 92 9.29 -9.77 20.02
CA VAL A 92 10.43 -8.92 20.43
C VAL A 92 11.75 -9.73 20.58
N PRO A 93 11.80 -10.91 21.24
CA PRO A 93 13.02 -11.70 21.38
C PRO A 93 13.56 -12.23 20.04
N THR A 94 12.69 -12.46 19.06
CA THR A 94 13.06 -13.01 17.74
C THR A 94 13.42 -11.92 16.74
N CYS A 95 13.06 -10.67 17.02
CA CYS A 95 13.31 -9.54 16.15
C CYS A 95 14.79 -9.13 16.19
N ALA A 96 15.53 -9.44 15.13
CA ALA A 96 16.94 -9.05 15.01
C ALA A 96 17.14 -7.55 14.71
N ASP A 97 16.07 -6.83 14.36
CA ASP A 97 16.13 -5.42 14.01
C ASP A 97 16.32 -4.52 15.21
N LYS A 98 16.88 -3.33 14.96
CA LYS A 98 17.03 -2.28 15.98
C LYS A 98 15.70 -1.68 16.42
N MET A 99 14.65 -1.85 15.63
CA MET A 99 13.30 -1.34 15.84
C MET A 99 12.28 -2.44 15.57
N VAL A 100 11.26 -2.50 16.40
CA VAL A 100 10.10 -3.36 16.18
C VAL A 100 9.06 -2.61 15.37
N ILE A 101 8.61 -3.20 14.25
CA ILE A 101 7.51 -2.68 13.44
C ILE A 101 6.36 -3.68 13.56
N ALA A 102 5.18 -3.19 13.94
CA ALA A 102 3.93 -3.95 13.91
C ALA A 102 2.93 -3.26 12.97
N PHE A 103 2.20 -4.04 12.20
CA PHE A 103 1.25 -3.54 11.19
C PHE A 103 -0.12 -4.18 11.33
N GLY A 104 -1.15 -3.41 11.03
CA GLY A 104 -2.51 -3.90 10.91
C GLY A 104 -3.38 -3.67 12.14
N ALA A 105 -2.91 -2.95 13.14
CA ALA A 105 -3.71 -2.58 14.30
C ALA A 105 -4.96 -1.77 13.89
N SER A 106 -6.08 -2.01 14.55
CA SER A 106 -7.31 -1.26 14.33
C SER A 106 -8.20 -1.22 15.58
N PRO A 107 -8.64 -0.03 16.01
CA PRO A 107 -9.67 0.08 17.05
C PRO A 107 -10.99 -0.59 16.68
N HIS A 108 -11.26 -0.76 15.38
CA HIS A 108 -12.52 -1.36 14.91
C HIS A 108 -12.50 -2.89 15.00
N SER A 109 -11.35 -3.53 15.00
CA SER A 109 -11.22 -5.01 15.05
C SER A 109 -11.05 -5.57 16.45
N VAL A 110 -10.70 -4.74 17.45
CA VAL A 110 -10.49 -5.17 18.83
C VAL A 110 -11.70 -4.89 19.71
N ALA A 111 -11.88 -5.72 20.75
CA ALA A 111 -13.00 -5.62 21.68
C ALA A 111 -13.04 -4.29 22.42
N GLU A 112 -11.89 -3.75 22.79
CA GLU A 112 -11.74 -2.49 23.54
C GLU A 112 -12.12 -1.24 22.75
N ARG A 113 -12.25 -1.33 21.42
CA ARG A 113 -12.56 -0.22 20.51
C ARG A 113 -11.60 0.98 20.60
N LYS A 114 -10.39 0.74 21.04
CA LYS A 114 -9.32 1.73 21.18
C LYS A 114 -7.97 1.10 20.87
N PHE A 115 -6.96 1.92 20.59
CA PHE A 115 -5.59 1.44 20.48
C PHE A 115 -5.01 1.02 21.84
N VAL A 116 -3.99 0.17 21.82
CA VAL A 116 -3.04 0.03 22.94
C VAL A 116 -2.34 1.36 23.17
N THR A 117 -1.99 1.63 24.42
CA THR A 117 -1.30 2.87 24.82
C THR A 117 0.22 2.70 24.77
N ARG A 118 0.92 3.83 24.77
CA ARG A 118 2.39 3.88 24.91
C ARG A 118 2.89 3.06 26.11
N GLN A 119 2.24 3.22 27.27
CA GLN A 119 2.60 2.53 28.51
C GLN A 119 2.45 1.01 28.40
N GLU A 120 1.38 0.55 27.72
CA GLU A 120 1.17 -0.88 27.47
C GLU A 120 2.25 -1.43 26.50
N LEU A 121 2.64 -0.65 25.48
CA LEU A 121 3.74 -1.01 24.59
C LEU A 121 5.10 -1.02 25.32
N ASP A 122 5.35 -0.07 26.23
CA ASP A 122 6.55 -0.05 27.09
C ASP A 122 6.65 -1.32 27.94
N GLY A 123 5.52 -1.83 28.42
CA GLY A 123 5.45 -3.07 29.21
C GLY A 123 5.83 -4.34 28.45
N VAL A 124 5.74 -4.35 27.12
CA VAL A 124 6.07 -5.52 26.28
C VAL A 124 7.32 -5.33 25.42
N CYS A 125 7.75 -4.08 25.20
CA CYS A 125 8.95 -3.75 24.43
C CYS A 125 9.69 -2.55 25.06
N PRO A 126 10.31 -2.71 26.27
CA PRO A 126 10.94 -1.60 26.97
C PRO A 126 12.26 -1.15 26.35
N ASP A 127 12.99 -2.05 25.68
CA ASP A 127 14.38 -1.83 25.29
C ASP A 127 14.57 -1.39 23.84
N LYS A 128 13.62 -1.66 22.97
CA LYS A 128 13.68 -1.30 21.55
C LYS A 128 12.64 -0.25 21.19
N PRO A 129 12.94 0.68 20.26
CA PRO A 129 11.91 1.49 19.63
C PRO A 129 10.84 0.60 18.99
N LEU A 130 9.56 0.95 19.19
CA LEU A 130 8.43 0.22 18.62
C LEU A 130 7.47 1.17 17.90
N PHE A 131 7.17 0.84 16.66
CA PHE A 131 6.22 1.53 15.80
C PHE A 131 5.10 0.57 15.43
N MET A 132 3.89 0.81 15.92
CA MET A 132 2.71 0.04 15.56
C MET A 132 1.79 0.89 14.69
N ILE A 133 1.67 0.52 13.42
CA ILE A 133 0.88 1.26 12.42
C ILE A 133 -0.51 0.66 12.25
N LYS A 134 -1.49 1.53 12.12
CA LYS A 134 -2.86 1.16 11.75
C LYS A 134 -2.91 0.59 10.33
N TYR A 135 -3.89 -0.28 10.06
CA TYR A 135 -4.05 -0.94 8.76
C TYR A 135 -4.14 0.03 7.56
N ASP A 136 -4.65 1.25 7.76
CA ASP A 136 -4.82 2.26 6.70
C ASP A 136 -3.60 3.16 6.47
N GLY A 137 -2.57 3.07 7.32
CA GLY A 137 -1.34 3.83 7.16
C GLY A 137 -1.46 5.32 7.50
N HIS A 138 -2.44 5.75 8.30
CA HIS A 138 -2.64 7.16 8.67
C HIS A 138 -2.55 7.44 10.17
N THR A 139 -2.44 6.39 10.98
CA THR A 139 -2.29 6.50 12.44
C THR A 139 -1.29 5.45 12.92
N CYS A 140 -0.51 5.77 13.92
CA CYS A 140 0.34 4.80 14.62
C CYS A 140 0.31 5.03 16.14
N VAL A 141 0.76 4.01 16.86
CA VAL A 141 1.10 4.14 18.28
C VAL A 141 2.58 3.79 18.45
N VAL A 142 3.29 4.60 19.23
CA VAL A 142 4.71 4.44 19.47
C VAL A 142 4.98 4.25 20.96
N ASN A 143 6.02 3.48 21.30
CA ASN A 143 6.47 3.35 22.67
C ASN A 143 7.37 4.53 23.09
N THR A 144 7.70 4.63 24.36
CA THR A 144 8.54 5.71 24.89
C THR A 144 9.91 5.77 24.21
N LYS A 145 10.52 4.63 23.90
CA LYS A 145 11.83 4.58 23.23
C LYS A 145 11.81 5.24 21.84
N LEU A 146 10.76 5.03 21.05
CA LEU A 146 10.65 5.68 19.76
C LEU A 146 10.22 7.15 19.90
N LEU A 147 9.33 7.44 20.84
CA LEU A 147 8.87 8.80 21.11
C LEU A 147 10.04 9.71 21.46
N ASP A 148 10.92 9.28 22.36
CA ASP A 148 12.07 10.08 22.86
C ASP A 148 13.04 10.45 21.73
N ILE A 149 13.17 9.61 20.69
CA ILE A 149 14.03 9.90 19.53
C ILE A 149 13.54 11.11 18.74
N LEU A 150 12.21 11.30 18.65
CA LEU A 150 11.62 12.30 17.77
C LEU A 150 10.87 13.42 18.51
N LYS A 151 10.68 13.30 19.82
CA LYS A 151 9.83 14.19 20.64
C LYS A 151 10.01 15.68 20.32
N GLU A 152 11.23 16.16 20.35
CA GLU A 152 11.53 17.58 20.11
C GLU A 152 11.10 18.06 18.72
N LYS A 153 11.15 17.16 17.73
CA LYS A 153 10.79 17.47 16.34
C LYS A 153 9.28 17.40 16.08
N VAL A 154 8.55 16.62 16.88
CA VAL A 154 7.15 16.27 16.57
C VAL A 154 6.12 16.82 17.56
N GLN A 155 6.52 17.21 18.78
CA GLN A 155 5.59 17.63 19.85
C GLN A 155 4.73 18.85 19.49
N HIS A 156 5.11 19.62 18.50
CA HIS A 156 4.38 20.79 18.00
C HIS A 156 3.54 20.53 16.75
N LEU A 157 3.63 19.31 16.20
CA LEU A 157 2.91 18.93 14.98
C LEU A 157 1.47 18.54 15.31
N ARG A 158 0.59 18.76 14.33
CA ARG A 158 -0.79 18.29 14.43
C ARG A 158 -0.84 16.77 14.57
N GLY A 159 -1.73 16.31 15.43
CA GLY A 159 -1.92 14.87 15.65
C GLY A 159 -0.91 14.23 16.60
N TYR A 160 -0.14 15.02 17.34
CA TYR A 160 0.74 14.52 18.37
C TYR A 160 -0.03 14.29 19.68
N HIS A 161 -0.05 13.05 20.17
CA HIS A 161 -0.63 12.65 21.45
C HIS A 161 0.40 11.89 22.29
N GLY A 162 1.36 12.64 22.85
CA GLY A 162 2.51 12.07 23.59
C GLY A 162 2.14 11.23 24.81
N ASP A 163 0.98 11.52 25.46
CA ASP A 163 0.53 10.79 26.64
C ASP A 163 0.11 9.36 26.31
N THR A 164 -0.62 9.17 25.21
CA THR A 164 -1.07 7.86 24.73
C THR A 164 -0.08 7.19 23.80
N GLY A 165 0.82 7.96 23.18
CA GLY A 165 1.72 7.51 22.12
C GLY A 165 1.05 7.42 20.75
N GLU A 166 -0.22 7.79 20.63
CA GLU A 166 -0.93 7.83 19.36
C GLU A 166 -0.49 9.04 18.53
N MET A 167 -0.18 8.79 17.26
CA MET A 167 0.20 9.82 16.29
C MET A 167 -0.66 9.71 15.07
N ASN A 168 -1.20 10.84 14.64
CA ASN A 168 -1.96 10.95 13.39
C ASN A 168 -1.53 12.22 12.63
N GLN A 169 -2.10 12.46 11.45
CA GLN A 169 -1.80 13.64 10.62
C GLN A 169 -0.28 13.89 10.45
N GLU A 170 0.20 15.12 10.69
CA GLU A 170 1.61 15.51 10.50
C GLU A 170 2.57 14.72 11.40
N ALA A 171 2.18 14.45 12.66
CA ALA A 171 2.98 13.67 13.58
C ALA A 171 3.16 12.24 13.09
N PHE A 172 2.10 11.61 12.55
CA PHE A 172 2.19 10.28 11.95
C PHE A 172 3.22 10.24 10.81
N PHE A 173 3.16 11.19 9.87
CA PHE A 173 4.09 11.20 8.73
C PHE A 173 5.53 11.39 9.19
N ALA A 174 5.79 12.22 10.19
CA ALA A 174 7.13 12.41 10.73
C ALA A 174 7.72 11.12 11.34
N PHE A 175 6.91 10.32 12.03
CA PHE A 175 7.32 9.00 12.51
C PHE A 175 7.49 7.99 11.38
N SER A 176 6.54 7.95 10.43
CA SER A 176 6.59 7.07 9.27
C SER A 176 7.83 7.32 8.41
N ASP A 177 8.17 8.59 8.17
CA ASP A 177 9.37 8.99 7.43
C ASP A 177 10.65 8.56 8.14
N TYR A 178 10.71 8.73 9.45
CA TYR A 178 11.84 8.27 10.25
C TYR A 178 12.01 6.74 10.19
N VAL A 179 10.91 6.00 10.37
CA VAL A 179 10.91 4.53 10.33
C VAL A 179 11.33 4.03 8.94
N SER A 180 10.73 4.55 7.88
CA SER A 180 11.04 4.17 6.50
C SER A 180 12.49 4.49 6.12
N SER A 181 12.98 5.68 6.49
CA SER A 181 14.36 6.09 6.24
C SER A 181 15.40 5.32 7.09
N SER A 182 14.97 4.67 8.17
CA SER A 182 15.82 3.84 9.02
C SER A 182 16.07 2.44 8.44
N VAL A 183 15.32 2.03 7.41
CA VAL A 183 15.48 0.72 6.76
C VAL A 183 16.67 0.77 5.81
N PRO A 184 17.71 -0.07 6.01
CA PRO A 184 18.83 -0.11 5.07
C PRO A 184 18.38 -0.50 3.64
N PRO A 185 18.99 0.07 2.57
CA PRO A 185 18.59 -0.20 1.19
C PRO A 185 18.56 -1.69 0.84
N VAL A 186 19.57 -2.47 1.25
CA VAL A 186 19.63 -3.92 1.01
C VAL A 186 18.45 -4.65 1.66
N LYS A 187 18.07 -4.23 2.88
CA LYS A 187 16.91 -4.77 3.57
C LYS A 187 15.61 -4.40 2.85
N LEU A 188 15.49 -3.16 2.39
CA LEU A 188 14.30 -2.71 1.65
C LEU A 188 14.10 -3.56 0.38
N ILE A 189 15.15 -3.87 -0.38
CA ILE A 189 15.05 -4.76 -1.55
C ILE A 189 14.57 -6.15 -1.15
N ARG A 190 15.12 -6.72 -0.08
CA ARG A 190 14.66 -8.02 0.42
C ARG A 190 13.18 -7.99 0.83
N ASN A 191 12.77 -6.94 1.52
CA ASN A 191 11.38 -6.74 1.91
C ASN A 191 10.47 -6.59 0.67
N MET A 192 10.92 -5.86 -0.36
CA MET A 192 10.20 -5.76 -1.64
C MET A 192 10.01 -7.11 -2.32
N GLN A 193 11.03 -8.00 -2.27
CA GLN A 193 10.88 -9.35 -2.82
C GLN A 193 9.82 -10.15 -2.05
N LEU A 194 9.87 -10.15 -0.73
CA LEU A 194 8.87 -10.83 0.11
C LEU A 194 7.45 -10.29 -0.14
N ALA A 195 7.33 -8.97 -0.25
CA ALA A 195 6.06 -8.31 -0.55
C ALA A 195 5.52 -8.68 -1.95
N ALA A 196 6.39 -8.70 -2.96
CA ALA A 196 6.03 -9.10 -4.32
C ALA A 196 5.57 -10.57 -4.38
N ASP A 197 6.27 -11.47 -3.71
CA ASP A 197 5.90 -12.89 -3.62
C ASP A 197 4.56 -13.05 -2.90
N HIS A 198 4.33 -12.28 -1.84
CA HIS A 198 3.04 -12.27 -1.14
C HIS A 198 1.90 -11.81 -2.06
N LEU A 199 2.06 -10.69 -2.77
CA LEU A 199 1.05 -10.18 -3.71
C LEU A 199 0.77 -11.20 -4.82
N ALA A 200 1.81 -11.80 -5.40
CA ALA A 200 1.67 -12.86 -6.40
C ALA A 200 0.90 -14.07 -5.86
N SER A 201 1.16 -14.49 -4.60
CA SER A 201 0.43 -15.58 -3.94
C SER A 201 -1.07 -15.30 -3.75
N LYS A 202 -1.46 -14.02 -3.76
CA LYS A 202 -2.86 -13.56 -3.71
C LYS A 202 -3.49 -13.37 -5.10
N GLY A 203 -2.78 -13.75 -6.17
CA GLY A 203 -3.26 -13.61 -7.55
C GLY A 203 -3.10 -12.21 -8.14
N ILE A 204 -2.33 -11.32 -7.50
CA ILE A 204 -2.04 -9.98 -8.02
C ILE A 204 -0.85 -10.08 -8.98
N GLY A 205 -1.09 -9.85 -10.28
CA GLY A 205 -0.08 -9.91 -11.33
C GLY A 205 0.44 -8.55 -11.79
N MET A 206 -0.23 -7.47 -11.41
CA MET A 206 0.18 -6.11 -11.76
C MET A 206 -0.09 -5.14 -10.61
N ILE A 207 0.85 -4.23 -10.37
CA ILE A 207 0.68 -3.15 -9.40
C ILE A 207 1.05 -1.79 -10.00
N HIS A 208 0.32 -0.76 -9.59
CA HIS A 208 0.70 0.63 -9.79
C HIS A 208 1.18 1.20 -8.45
N SER A 209 2.50 1.25 -8.27
CA SER A 209 3.08 1.80 -7.06
C SER A 209 3.12 3.32 -7.10
N VAL A 210 2.67 3.93 -6.03
CA VAL A 210 2.69 5.38 -5.81
C VAL A 210 3.77 5.66 -4.78
N SER A 211 4.91 6.21 -5.21
CA SER A 211 6.17 6.29 -4.46
C SER A 211 6.71 7.71 -4.38
N GLY A 212 7.68 7.97 -3.53
CA GLY A 212 8.29 9.29 -3.34
C GLY A 212 7.85 9.99 -2.06
N VAL A 213 7.44 9.21 -1.06
CA VAL A 213 7.07 9.71 0.27
C VAL A 213 7.67 8.78 1.32
N GLY A 214 8.21 9.36 2.38
CA GLY A 214 8.73 8.61 3.50
C GLY A 214 10.18 8.16 3.38
N TYR A 215 10.87 8.48 2.29
CA TYR A 215 12.25 8.06 2.08
C TYR A 215 13.14 9.23 1.68
N THR A 216 14.29 9.34 2.34
CA THR A 216 15.27 10.39 2.04
C THR A 216 15.70 10.34 0.57
N MET A 217 15.73 11.50 -0.08
CA MET A 217 16.14 11.67 -1.49
C MET A 217 15.33 10.85 -2.50
N ASP A 218 14.07 10.55 -2.21
CA ASP A 218 13.19 9.73 -3.06
C ASP A 218 13.78 8.33 -3.34
N LEU A 219 14.49 7.74 -2.37
CA LEU A 219 15.19 6.46 -2.52
C LEU A 219 14.24 5.32 -2.89
N ASP A 220 13.03 5.32 -2.34
CA ASP A 220 11.98 4.35 -2.67
C ASP A 220 11.66 4.34 -4.16
N VAL A 221 11.54 5.52 -4.79
CA VAL A 221 11.27 5.67 -6.23
C VAL A 221 12.37 5.03 -7.07
N ASP A 222 13.64 5.31 -6.73
CA ASP A 222 14.78 4.78 -7.48
C ASP A 222 14.90 3.26 -7.27
N MET A 223 14.67 2.76 -6.05
CA MET A 223 14.71 1.34 -5.74
C MET A 223 13.55 0.58 -6.37
N GLU A 224 12.32 1.10 -6.34
CA GLU A 224 11.19 0.48 -7.00
C GLU A 224 11.35 0.46 -8.53
N ASN A 225 11.85 1.54 -9.12
CA ASN A 225 12.13 1.59 -10.55
C ASN A 225 13.21 0.58 -10.98
N TRP A 226 14.22 0.37 -10.15
CA TRP A 226 15.22 -0.66 -10.35
C TRP A 226 14.63 -2.07 -10.13
N PHE A 227 13.92 -2.28 -9.04
CA PHE A 227 13.27 -3.53 -8.69
C PHE A 227 12.27 -3.98 -9.76
N ALA A 228 11.47 -3.06 -10.30
CA ALA A 228 10.51 -3.33 -11.37
C ALA A 228 11.13 -3.91 -12.64
N ARG A 229 12.42 -3.64 -12.89
CA ARG A 229 13.15 -4.15 -14.05
C ARG A 229 13.74 -5.55 -13.82
N GLY A 230 13.93 -5.93 -12.56
CA GLY A 230 14.55 -7.18 -12.16
C GLY A 230 13.58 -8.23 -11.61
N LEU A 231 12.28 -7.96 -11.56
CA LEU A 231 11.28 -8.88 -11.04
C LEU A 231 11.20 -10.15 -11.87
N GLY A 232 11.62 -11.27 -11.26
CA GLY A 232 11.60 -12.59 -11.90
C GLY A 232 10.33 -13.40 -11.67
N ASN A 233 9.41 -12.98 -10.78
CA ASN A 233 8.19 -13.69 -10.42
C ASN A 233 6.96 -13.40 -11.30
N GLY A 234 7.12 -12.59 -12.36
CA GLY A 234 6.03 -12.22 -13.28
C GLY A 234 5.18 -11.04 -12.82
N LEU A 235 5.35 -10.51 -11.61
CA LEU A 235 4.64 -9.31 -11.16
C LEU A 235 5.05 -8.11 -12.00
N GLN A 236 4.09 -7.46 -12.64
CA GLN A 236 4.31 -6.24 -13.39
C GLN A 236 4.14 -5.02 -12.49
N MET A 237 5.13 -4.14 -12.46
CA MET A 237 5.08 -2.92 -11.67
C MET A 237 5.15 -1.68 -12.55
N ARG A 238 4.34 -0.68 -12.22
CA ARG A 238 4.38 0.67 -12.79
C ARG A 238 4.54 1.67 -11.67
N VAL A 239 5.64 2.41 -11.69
CA VAL A 239 5.96 3.40 -10.65
C VAL A 239 5.41 4.76 -11.03
N TYR A 240 4.63 5.35 -10.12
CA TYR A 240 4.12 6.72 -10.19
C TYR A 240 4.84 7.55 -9.14
N PHE A 241 5.56 8.56 -9.57
CA PHE A 241 6.26 9.42 -8.64
C PHE A 241 5.32 10.48 -8.05
N GLN A 242 5.16 10.47 -6.74
CA GLN A 242 4.39 11.45 -5.98
C GLN A 242 5.17 12.76 -5.88
N THR A 243 5.16 13.55 -6.93
CA THR A 243 5.84 14.84 -6.99
C THR A 243 5.12 15.79 -7.93
N MET A 244 5.15 17.08 -7.62
CA MET A 244 4.74 18.14 -8.53
C MET A 244 5.88 18.57 -9.46
N ASP A 245 7.12 18.16 -9.18
CA ASP A 245 8.28 18.43 -10.03
C ASP A 245 8.38 17.41 -11.17
N VAL A 246 7.81 17.75 -12.32
CA VAL A 246 7.86 16.91 -13.54
C VAL A 246 9.30 16.60 -13.96
N GLN A 247 10.28 17.48 -13.68
CA GLN A 247 11.67 17.23 -14.06
C GLN A 247 12.31 16.12 -13.22
N LYS A 248 11.91 15.97 -11.97
CA LYS A 248 12.33 14.81 -11.14
C LYS A 248 11.92 13.47 -11.79
N ALA A 249 10.67 13.37 -12.26
CA ALA A 249 10.18 12.18 -12.94
C ALA A 249 10.86 11.93 -14.28
N LYS A 250 11.08 12.98 -15.08
CA LYS A 250 11.79 12.89 -16.37
C LYS A 250 13.23 12.42 -16.20
N ARG A 251 13.97 12.94 -15.22
CA ARG A 251 15.35 12.49 -14.92
C ARG A 251 15.41 10.99 -14.61
N ARG A 252 14.39 10.45 -13.94
CA ARG A 252 14.27 9.03 -13.60
C ARG A 252 13.65 8.17 -14.71
N ARG A 253 13.31 8.79 -15.85
CA ARG A 253 12.64 8.14 -16.98
C ARG A 253 11.32 7.47 -16.58
N LEU A 254 10.62 8.08 -15.62
CA LEU A 254 9.30 7.65 -15.21
C LEU A 254 8.24 8.29 -16.10
N PRO A 255 7.26 7.52 -16.60
CA PRO A 255 6.27 8.02 -17.55
C PRO A 255 5.17 8.86 -16.88
N ARG A 256 5.11 8.87 -15.55
CA ARG A 256 3.97 9.43 -14.82
C ARG A 256 4.40 10.05 -13.49
N ILE A 257 3.70 11.11 -13.12
CA ILE A 257 3.64 11.64 -11.77
C ILE A 257 2.26 11.31 -11.19
N GLY A 258 2.20 11.03 -9.90
CA GLY A 258 0.97 10.85 -9.14
C GLY A 258 0.68 12.07 -8.28
N GLY A 259 -0.58 12.21 -7.84
CA GLY A 259 -0.91 13.10 -6.74
C GLY A 259 -0.07 12.68 -5.52
N CYS A 260 0.43 13.65 -4.79
CA CYS A 260 1.27 13.44 -3.62
C CYS A 260 0.69 14.21 -2.44
N PHE A 261 1.32 14.07 -1.27
CA PHE A 261 0.89 14.80 -0.07
C PHE A 261 0.84 16.31 -0.29
N ASP A 262 1.73 16.87 -1.12
CA ASP A 262 1.68 18.28 -1.51
C ASP A 262 0.47 18.64 -2.39
N ALA A 263 -0.15 17.64 -3.02
CA ALA A 263 -1.30 17.76 -3.90
C ALA A 263 -2.49 16.91 -3.43
N ALA A 264 -2.43 16.34 -2.23
CA ALA A 264 -3.56 15.64 -1.63
C ALA A 264 -4.70 16.64 -1.41
N LEU A 265 -5.90 16.28 -1.86
CA LEU A 265 -7.08 17.13 -1.73
C LEU A 265 -7.63 17.07 -0.30
N ASP A 266 -7.60 15.90 0.31
CA ASP A 266 -8.15 15.62 1.64
C ASP A 266 -7.44 14.40 2.27
N GLY A 267 -7.96 13.95 3.42
CA GLY A 267 -7.47 12.77 4.13
C GLY A 267 -8.14 11.46 3.72
N CYS A 268 -8.26 10.51 4.65
CA CYS A 268 -8.86 9.21 4.40
C CYS A 268 -10.05 8.89 5.32
N PHE A 269 -10.95 8.01 4.86
CA PHE A 269 -12.13 7.58 5.62
C PHE A 269 -11.77 6.84 6.90
N GLY A 270 -10.76 5.97 6.87
CA GLY A 270 -10.39 5.13 8.00
C GLY A 270 -9.89 5.91 9.21
N SER A 271 -9.31 7.09 8.99
CA SER A 271 -8.86 8.02 10.04
C SER A 271 -9.84 9.18 10.28
N ALA A 272 -11.01 9.15 9.63
CA ALA A 272 -12.06 10.14 9.73
C ALA A 272 -11.59 11.57 9.41
N ASP A 273 -10.64 11.72 8.48
CA ASP A 273 -10.08 12.99 8.03
C ASP A 273 -10.29 13.27 6.54
N ALA A 274 -11.05 12.43 5.83
CA ALA A 274 -11.54 12.74 4.48
C ALA A 274 -12.59 13.85 4.52
N ALA A 275 -12.58 14.74 3.52
CA ALA A 275 -13.53 15.85 3.41
C ALA A 275 -14.90 15.34 2.95
N LEU A 276 -15.85 15.25 3.86
CA LEU A 276 -17.23 14.85 3.60
C LEU A 276 -18.15 16.08 3.53
N LEU A 277 -19.27 15.94 2.81
CA LEU A 277 -20.32 16.97 2.78
C LEU A 277 -21.06 17.06 4.12
N GLN A 278 -21.08 15.99 4.89
CA GLN A 278 -21.64 15.90 6.24
C GLN A 278 -20.57 15.49 7.23
N PRO A 279 -20.60 15.98 8.46
CA PRO A 279 -19.67 15.54 9.51
C PRO A 279 -19.74 14.04 9.74
N TYR A 280 -18.63 13.44 10.19
CA TYR A 280 -18.63 12.09 10.70
C TYR A 280 -19.55 11.96 11.93
N GLU A 281 -20.20 10.81 12.11
CA GLU A 281 -21.13 10.58 13.23
C GLU A 281 -20.47 10.61 14.61
N ALA A 282 -19.14 10.38 14.68
CA ALA A 282 -18.36 10.49 15.91
C ALA A 282 -17.67 11.86 16.00
N PRO A 283 -17.40 12.39 17.21
CA PRO A 283 -16.68 13.66 17.37
C PRO A 283 -15.23 13.50 16.89
N THR A 284 -15.01 13.80 15.64
CA THR A 284 -13.70 13.83 15.00
C THR A 284 -13.39 15.26 14.58
N THR A 285 -12.14 15.61 14.61
CA THR A 285 -11.63 16.89 14.11
C THR A 285 -12.18 17.13 12.70
N LEU A 286 -12.75 18.29 12.43
CA LEU A 286 -13.25 18.65 11.11
C LEU A 286 -12.18 18.38 10.06
N ALA A 287 -12.48 17.50 9.14
CA ALA A 287 -11.64 17.27 7.96
C ALA A 287 -11.59 18.56 7.14
N SER A 288 -10.41 19.05 6.88
CA SER A 288 -10.20 20.22 6.03
C SER A 288 -9.51 19.80 4.74
N CYS A 289 -9.90 20.42 3.63
CA CYS A 289 -9.12 20.32 2.38
C CYS A 289 -7.65 20.63 2.66
N ILE A 290 -6.77 19.71 2.36
CA ILE A 290 -5.33 19.83 2.65
C ILE A 290 -4.68 20.83 1.70
N THR A 291 -5.12 20.88 0.44
CA THR A 291 -4.53 21.76 -0.58
C THR A 291 -5.58 22.63 -1.28
N PRO A 292 -5.52 23.97 -1.14
CA PRO A 292 -6.34 24.86 -1.95
C PRO A 292 -6.02 24.71 -3.45
N THR A 293 -7.03 24.62 -4.29
CA THR A 293 -6.90 24.50 -5.76
C THR A 293 -6.11 25.65 -6.41
N SER A 294 -5.98 26.78 -5.73
CA SER A 294 -5.18 27.94 -6.16
C SER A 294 -3.66 27.68 -6.16
N ARG A 295 -3.17 26.67 -5.44
CA ARG A 295 -1.74 26.30 -5.39
C ARG A 295 -1.31 25.33 -6.48
N TRP A 296 -2.22 24.87 -7.34
CA TRP A 296 -1.86 23.99 -8.44
C TRP A 296 -0.98 24.75 -9.44
N PRO A 297 0.25 24.28 -9.72
CA PRO A 297 1.11 24.95 -10.70
C PRO A 297 0.43 24.96 -12.07
N ASN A 298 0.66 26.00 -12.85
CA ASN A 298 0.09 26.14 -14.20
C ASN A 298 0.48 24.99 -15.13
N SER A 299 1.59 24.29 -14.85
CA SER A 299 2.02 23.05 -15.53
C SER A 299 1.09 21.87 -15.26
N ALA A 300 0.34 21.85 -14.16
CA ALA A 300 -0.67 20.82 -13.87
C ALA A 300 -1.99 21.09 -14.60
N LYS A 301 -2.22 22.32 -15.06
CA LYS A 301 -3.46 22.74 -15.74
C LYS A 301 -3.47 22.43 -17.25
N ARG A 302 -2.31 22.10 -17.85
CA ARG A 302 -2.19 21.76 -19.28
C ARG A 302 -1.14 20.67 -19.51
N PRO A 303 -1.52 19.44 -19.84
CA PRO A 303 -0.60 18.49 -20.40
C PRO A 303 -0.42 18.80 -21.90
N THR A 304 0.39 19.80 -22.22
CA THR A 304 0.81 20.02 -23.61
C THR A 304 2.20 19.44 -23.80
N GLY A 305 2.31 18.34 -24.53
CA GLY A 305 3.54 17.90 -25.17
C GLY A 305 4.61 17.23 -24.31
N SER A 306 4.39 16.96 -23.02
CA SER A 306 5.30 16.15 -22.22
C SER A 306 4.70 14.78 -21.90
N VAL A 307 5.53 13.75 -22.00
CA VAL A 307 5.19 12.33 -21.85
C VAL A 307 4.68 11.96 -20.43
N CYS A 308 4.70 12.88 -19.47
CA CYS A 308 4.16 12.66 -18.12
C CYS A 308 2.65 12.90 -18.06
N ARG A 309 1.88 11.85 -17.78
CA ARG A 309 0.45 11.98 -17.47
C ARG A 309 0.29 12.27 -15.98
N LEU A 310 -0.43 13.35 -15.68
CA LEU A 310 -0.90 13.65 -14.32
C LEU A 310 -2.08 12.71 -14.01
N ARG A 311 -1.96 11.92 -12.95
CA ARG A 311 -3.13 11.38 -12.26
C ARG A 311 -3.29 12.14 -10.95
N SER A 312 -4.31 13.00 -10.89
CA SER A 312 -4.85 13.42 -9.61
C SER A 312 -5.59 12.24 -9.01
N MET A 313 -5.31 11.89 -7.77
CA MET A 313 -6.17 11.02 -6.99
C MET A 313 -7.23 11.87 -6.31
N PRO A 314 -8.50 11.71 -6.63
CA PRO A 314 -9.52 11.99 -5.66
C PRO A 314 -9.50 10.83 -4.65
N LEU A 315 -9.01 11.05 -3.45
CA LEU A 315 -9.17 10.13 -2.33
C LEU A 315 -10.64 10.03 -1.88
N ALA A 316 -11.47 10.99 -2.28
CA ALA A 316 -12.91 10.93 -2.12
C ALA A 316 -13.61 11.25 -3.45
N MET A 317 -14.22 10.26 -4.08
CA MET A 317 -15.30 10.54 -5.02
C MET A 317 -16.53 10.93 -4.21
N PRO A 318 -17.26 12.01 -4.57
CA PRO A 318 -18.61 12.17 -4.06
C PRO A 318 -19.40 10.95 -4.54
N LEU A 319 -19.89 10.13 -3.62
CA LEU A 319 -20.88 9.10 -3.89
C LEU A 319 -22.16 9.81 -4.36
N SER A 320 -22.25 10.10 -5.65
CA SER A 320 -23.52 10.39 -6.28
C SER A 320 -24.25 9.06 -6.40
N ILE A 321 -25.00 8.69 -5.37
CA ILE A 321 -26.05 7.70 -5.48
C ILE A 321 -27.07 8.32 -6.45
N ARG A 322 -27.00 7.95 -7.73
CA ARG A 322 -28.14 8.17 -8.62
C ARG A 322 -29.21 7.21 -8.16
N PRO A 323 -30.43 7.70 -7.80
CA PRO A 323 -31.55 6.81 -7.60
C PRO A 323 -31.80 6.09 -8.94
N HIS A 324 -31.82 4.76 -8.92
CA HIS A 324 -32.39 3.99 -10.01
C HIS A 324 -33.87 4.35 -10.08
N GLY A 325 -34.21 5.24 -11.00
CA GLY A 325 -35.55 5.40 -11.51
C GLY A 325 -35.92 4.17 -12.35
N ARG A 326 -37.11 3.71 -12.14
CA ARG A 326 -37.80 2.56 -12.70
C ARG A 326 -37.68 2.43 -14.21
#